data_cfb4b336aed3d57dd1db9f2d1012ffcf
#
_entry.id   cfb4b336aed3d57dd1db9f2d1012ffcf
#
_cell.length_a   1.000
_cell.length_b   1.000
_cell.length_c   1.000
_cell.angle_alpha   90.00
_cell.angle_beta   90.00
_cell.angle_gamma   90.00
#
_symmetry.space_group_name_H-M   'P 1'
#
loop_
_entity.id
_entity.type
_entity.pdbx_description
1 polymer ?
#
loop_
_entity_poly.entity_id
_entity_poly.type
_entity_poly.pdbx_seq_one_letter_code
_entity_poly.pdbx_strand_id
1 'polypeptide(L)'
;MHALFLFILLTGLFPQHQGRSRIQAESLDGVWASEGYGLLIEIQRDNLTTHEITATSCLPSWVAKRTAKTANETVFTGEHRVIRFPNRPTTDTTRMHVDGTASDILLQRTSERTGRCGLPTDNTPQANYAIFWQTFRENYPFFELHHLDWSAVDKKFRPQVRPATKPEELFRFLHQMIEPLHDAHTGIAANDIKQSFDGWRPDPNHLEEEEWKKALEIIDSKYVRSSLRSFCNDRLQYGMLRRSIGYLRITTFYDYVDKEGYVNALWALQSALDTIFQKANLLSGLVIDVRLNKGGDDPLGIEVASRLTQKKYLAYSKVARDDRGTTLHFTVPQKTWVVPSSRPGFRGKVVILTGPDTVSAGETFTMALLGREPHITRIGLNTQGVFSDVLNRSLPNGWRFRLPNEVYLTKQGKSFDGSGVPPDIREPFFSRDDLRNGRDSALDKALRLSGWTSSARTPSQ
;
A
#
# COMPACT_ATOMS: atom_id res chain seq x y z
N MET A 1 -62.71 50.51 51.63
CA MET A 1 -61.35 50.76 51.11
C MET A 1 -61.06 49.66 50.09
N HIS A 2 -61.32 49.91 48.81
CA HIS A 2 -61.07 48.94 47.73
C HIS A 2 -59.88 49.42 46.93
N ALA A 3 -58.83 48.60 46.89
CA ALA A 3 -57.63 48.84 46.04
C ALA A 3 -57.84 48.11 44.72
N LEU A 4 -57.89 48.90 43.66
CA LEU A 4 -57.99 48.43 42.27
C LEU A 4 -56.59 48.14 41.76
N PHE A 5 -56.28 46.87 41.42
CA PHE A 5 -55.03 46.50 40.71
C PHE A 5 -55.23 46.52 39.21
N LEU A 6 -54.47 47.40 38.56
CA LEU A 6 -54.43 47.55 37.11
C LEU A 6 -53.44 46.62 36.54
N PHE A 7 -53.85 45.60 35.73
CA PHE A 7 -52.92 44.67 34.97
C PHE A 7 -52.58 45.37 33.64
N ILE A 8 -51.32 45.74 33.51
CA ILE A 8 -50.77 46.20 32.21
C ILE A 8 -50.23 44.93 31.49
N LEU A 9 -50.88 44.59 30.34
CA LEU A 9 -50.42 43.61 29.39
C LEU A 9 -49.29 44.21 28.56
N LEU A 10 -48.06 43.83 28.83
CA LEU A 10 -46.89 44.04 27.95
C LEU A 10 -46.85 42.93 26.91
N THR A 11 -47.24 43.24 25.67
CA THR A 11 -46.99 42.39 24.51
C THR A 11 -45.54 42.52 24.11
N GLY A 12 -44.69 41.55 24.57
CA GLY A 12 -43.31 41.45 24.15
C GLY A 12 -43.22 40.85 22.73
N LEU A 13 -42.83 41.67 21.77
CA LEU A 13 -42.38 41.24 20.46
C LEU A 13 -41.06 40.51 20.63
N PHE A 14 -41.07 39.17 20.52
CA PHE A 14 -39.87 38.39 20.36
C PHE A 14 -39.38 38.54 18.92
N PRO A 15 -38.13 38.93 18.70
CA PRO A 15 -37.55 38.87 17.37
C PRO A 15 -37.37 37.39 16.99
N GLN A 16 -38.04 36.99 15.90
CA GLN A 16 -37.77 35.71 15.27
C GLN A 16 -36.29 35.68 14.80
N HIS A 17 -35.46 34.93 15.46
CA HIS A 17 -34.15 34.55 14.95
C HIS A 17 -34.36 33.66 13.73
N GLN A 18 -34.58 34.23 12.57
CA GLN A 18 -34.30 33.62 11.28
C GLN A 18 -32.78 33.66 11.08
N GLY A 19 -32.15 32.51 11.13
CA GLY A 19 -30.74 32.40 10.83
C GLY A 19 -30.22 31.00 11.08
N ARG A 20 -30.90 29.95 10.57
CA ARG A 20 -30.19 28.75 10.21
C ARG A 20 -29.31 29.14 9.03
N SER A 21 -28.09 29.56 9.31
CA SER A 21 -27.02 29.56 8.34
C SER A 21 -27.01 28.16 7.72
N ARG A 22 -27.49 28.03 6.48
CA ARG A 22 -27.16 26.90 5.63
C ARG A 22 -25.65 26.91 5.57
N ILE A 23 -25.00 25.95 6.22
CA ILE A 23 -23.61 25.62 5.95
C ILE A 23 -23.62 25.31 4.46
N GLN A 24 -23.21 26.28 3.65
CA GLN A 24 -22.95 26.05 2.24
C GLN A 24 -21.90 24.97 2.19
N ALA A 25 -22.23 23.82 1.60
CA ALA A 25 -21.24 22.79 1.33
C ALA A 25 -20.14 23.45 0.51
N GLU A 26 -18.96 23.59 1.10
CA GLU A 26 -17.87 24.28 0.44
C GLU A 26 -17.45 23.51 -0.81
N SER A 27 -17.14 24.26 -1.86
CA SER A 27 -16.72 23.70 -3.14
C SER A 27 -15.38 23.00 -2.99
N LEU A 28 -15.21 21.89 -3.69
CA LEU A 28 -13.89 21.27 -3.88
C LEU A 28 -12.97 22.13 -4.76
N ASP A 29 -13.54 23.08 -5.52
CA ASP A 29 -12.73 23.96 -6.36
C ASP A 29 -11.73 24.75 -5.53
N GLY A 30 -10.53 24.86 -6.02
CA GLY A 30 -9.44 25.57 -5.36
C GLY A 30 -8.11 24.82 -5.46
N VAL A 31 -7.15 25.28 -4.69
CA VAL A 31 -5.81 24.73 -4.62
C VAL A 31 -5.63 24.05 -3.27
N TRP A 32 -5.10 22.83 -3.31
CA TRP A 32 -4.92 21.96 -2.16
C TRP A 32 -3.48 21.44 -2.12
N ALA A 33 -2.85 21.51 -0.96
CA ALA A 33 -1.54 20.92 -0.71
C ALA A 33 -1.70 19.63 0.09
N SER A 34 -1.00 18.56 -0.29
CA SER A 34 -1.00 17.32 0.48
C SER A 34 -0.17 17.47 1.77
N GLU A 35 -0.64 16.83 2.84
CA GLU A 35 0.21 16.53 3.99
C GLU A 35 1.05 15.29 3.65
N GLY A 36 2.37 15.42 3.61
CA GLY A 36 3.24 14.43 3.00
C GLY A 36 3.05 14.35 1.49
N TYR A 37 3.59 13.36 0.84
CA TYR A 37 3.45 13.05 -0.60
C TYR A 37 3.94 14.14 -1.57
N GLY A 38 4.23 15.38 -1.16
CA GLY A 38 4.73 16.44 -2.04
C GLY A 38 3.85 16.70 -3.26
N LEU A 39 2.53 16.87 -3.07
CA LEU A 39 1.57 17.14 -4.14
C LEU A 39 0.87 18.49 -3.93
N LEU A 40 0.68 19.22 -5.02
CA LEU A 40 -0.25 20.33 -5.12
C LEU A 40 -1.35 19.94 -6.11
N ILE A 41 -2.61 20.06 -5.69
CA ILE A 41 -3.77 19.64 -6.47
C ILE A 41 -4.64 20.87 -6.73
N GLU A 42 -4.90 21.14 -7.99
CA GLU A 42 -5.81 22.21 -8.42
C GLU A 42 -7.07 21.60 -8.99
N ILE A 43 -8.24 21.95 -8.44
CA ILE A 43 -9.55 21.51 -8.89
C ILE A 43 -10.30 22.73 -9.40
N GLN A 44 -10.69 22.68 -10.68
CA GLN A 44 -11.49 23.69 -11.34
C GLN A 44 -12.64 23.01 -12.07
N ARG A 45 -13.84 23.07 -11.50
CA ARG A 45 -15.06 22.44 -12.04
C ARG A 45 -14.83 20.94 -12.29
N ASP A 46 -14.68 20.54 -13.56
CA ASP A 46 -14.54 19.15 -13.99
C ASP A 46 -13.09 18.71 -14.20
N ASN A 47 -12.13 19.58 -13.97
CA ASN A 47 -10.72 19.30 -14.19
C ASN A 47 -9.97 19.27 -12.86
N LEU A 48 -9.10 18.28 -12.73
CA LEU A 48 -8.14 18.12 -11.65
C LEU A 48 -6.75 18.07 -12.27
N THR A 49 -5.88 18.97 -11.80
CA THR A 49 -4.47 19.03 -12.20
C THR A 49 -3.60 18.85 -10.98
N THR A 50 -2.54 18.06 -11.07
CA THR A 50 -1.59 17.89 -9.99
C THR A 50 -0.20 18.36 -10.39
N HIS A 51 0.53 18.77 -9.36
CA HIS A 51 1.95 19.09 -9.48
C HIS A 51 2.72 18.35 -8.39
N GLU A 52 3.91 17.89 -8.75
CA GLU A 52 4.91 17.38 -7.81
C GLU A 52 5.69 18.54 -7.26
N ILE A 53 5.65 18.75 -5.95
CA ILE A 53 6.28 19.89 -5.29
C ILE A 53 7.34 19.45 -4.30
N THR A 54 8.41 20.24 -4.26
CA THR A 54 9.41 20.24 -3.19
C THR A 54 9.58 21.67 -2.68
N ALA A 55 10.38 21.88 -1.64
CA ALA A 55 10.74 23.24 -1.20
C ALA A 55 11.35 24.09 -2.32
N THR A 56 11.90 23.47 -3.37
CA THR A 56 12.65 24.15 -4.43
C THR A 56 12.08 23.97 -5.84
N SER A 57 11.08 23.12 -6.05
CA SER A 57 10.55 22.82 -7.38
C SER A 57 9.03 22.66 -7.39
N CYS A 58 8.44 22.83 -8.58
CA CYS A 58 7.05 22.52 -8.87
C CYS A 58 6.97 22.00 -10.32
N LEU A 59 6.68 20.73 -10.48
CA LEU A 59 6.61 20.08 -11.79
C LEU A 59 5.19 19.65 -12.10
N PRO A 60 4.68 19.85 -13.34
CA PRO A 60 3.44 19.26 -13.75
C PRO A 60 3.47 17.73 -13.57
N SER A 61 2.38 17.16 -13.13
CA SER A 61 2.25 15.71 -12.98
C SER A 61 1.06 15.20 -13.78
N TRP A 62 0.15 14.47 -13.17
CA TRP A 62 -1.01 13.90 -13.84
C TRP A 62 -2.25 14.81 -13.78
N VAL A 63 -3.16 14.58 -14.71
CA VAL A 63 -4.45 15.25 -14.79
C VAL A 63 -5.59 14.24 -14.74
N ALA A 64 -6.76 14.68 -14.28
CA ALA A 64 -7.96 13.87 -14.27
C ALA A 64 -9.19 14.70 -14.56
N LYS A 65 -10.28 14.07 -15.04
CA LYS A 65 -11.56 14.70 -15.29
C LYS A 65 -12.63 14.12 -14.37
N ARG A 66 -13.58 14.95 -13.94
CA ARG A 66 -14.72 14.47 -13.17
C ARG A 66 -15.58 13.53 -14.01
N THR A 67 -15.75 12.31 -13.53
CA THR A 67 -16.53 11.26 -14.20
C THR A 67 -17.82 10.94 -13.46
N ALA A 68 -17.89 11.23 -12.14
CA ALA A 68 -19.11 11.06 -11.36
C ALA A 68 -19.17 12.04 -10.19
N LYS A 69 -20.41 12.33 -9.77
CA LYS A 69 -20.73 13.03 -8.54
C LYS A 69 -21.99 12.41 -7.95
N THR A 70 -21.89 11.87 -6.76
CA THR A 70 -22.99 11.27 -5.99
C THR A 70 -23.37 12.19 -4.82
N ALA A 71 -24.26 11.76 -3.94
CA ALA A 71 -24.56 12.50 -2.71
C ALA A 71 -23.36 12.58 -1.74
N ASN A 72 -22.46 11.60 -1.78
CA ASN A 72 -21.39 11.42 -0.79
C ASN A 72 -20.00 11.74 -1.32
N GLU A 73 -19.74 11.57 -2.61
CA GLU A 73 -18.41 11.70 -3.19
C GLU A 73 -18.42 12.30 -4.60
N THR A 74 -17.31 12.92 -4.96
CA THR A 74 -16.95 13.34 -6.32
C THR A 74 -15.78 12.49 -6.81
N VAL A 75 -15.91 11.93 -8.01
CA VAL A 75 -14.93 11.03 -8.62
C VAL A 75 -14.28 11.70 -9.82
N PHE A 76 -12.96 11.67 -9.85
CA PHE A 76 -12.16 12.08 -11.00
C PHE A 76 -11.43 10.84 -11.55
N THR A 77 -11.34 10.74 -12.88
CA THR A 77 -10.63 9.65 -13.55
C THR A 77 -9.55 10.23 -14.46
N GLY A 78 -8.32 9.81 -14.22
CA GLY A 78 -7.16 10.04 -15.08
C GLY A 78 -6.83 8.79 -15.90
N GLU A 79 -5.69 8.79 -16.56
CA GLU A 79 -5.28 7.70 -17.45
C GLU A 79 -5.20 6.34 -16.74
N HIS A 80 -4.60 6.29 -15.54
CA HIS A 80 -4.42 5.05 -14.78
C HIS A 80 -4.88 5.18 -13.31
N ARG A 81 -5.71 6.19 -12.99
CA ARG A 81 -6.08 6.49 -11.61
C ARG A 81 -7.54 6.90 -11.50
N VAL A 82 -8.20 6.38 -10.49
CA VAL A 82 -9.50 6.85 -10.04
C VAL A 82 -9.32 7.50 -8.68
N ILE A 83 -9.82 8.72 -8.54
CA ILE A 83 -9.61 9.55 -7.36
C ILE A 83 -10.96 9.98 -6.84
N ARG A 84 -11.15 9.87 -5.53
CA ARG A 84 -12.39 10.15 -4.84
C ARG A 84 -12.21 11.22 -3.77
N PHE A 85 -13.14 12.14 -3.71
CA PHE A 85 -13.22 13.18 -2.69
C PHE A 85 -14.57 13.11 -2.01
N PRO A 86 -14.67 13.29 -0.68
CA PRO A 86 -15.95 13.47 -0.01
C PRO A 86 -16.60 14.79 -0.48
N ASN A 87 -17.94 14.80 -0.67
CA ASN A 87 -18.66 15.98 -1.13
C ASN A 87 -18.82 17.09 -0.07
N ARG A 88 -18.30 16.88 1.12
CA ARG A 88 -18.33 17.85 2.21
C ARG A 88 -16.92 18.10 2.72
N PRO A 89 -16.07 18.80 1.95
CA PRO A 89 -14.82 19.30 2.49
C PRO A 89 -15.15 20.27 3.62
N THR A 90 -14.24 20.39 4.58
CA THR A 90 -14.25 21.55 5.49
C THR A 90 -13.71 22.76 4.73
N THR A 91 -13.78 23.95 5.32
CA THR A 91 -13.23 25.18 4.73
C THR A 91 -11.80 25.00 4.26
N ASP A 92 -11.00 24.32 5.07
CA ASP A 92 -9.54 24.29 4.95
C ASP A 92 -8.96 22.89 4.70
N THR A 93 -9.75 21.82 4.87
CA THR A 93 -9.25 20.45 4.74
C THR A 93 -10.18 19.54 3.95
N THR A 94 -9.60 18.58 3.24
CA THR A 94 -10.31 17.47 2.63
C THR A 94 -9.43 16.21 2.60
N ARG A 95 -9.96 15.14 2.06
CA ARG A 95 -9.23 13.88 1.86
C ARG A 95 -9.33 13.48 0.41
N MET A 96 -8.23 12.99 -0.13
CA MET A 96 -8.16 12.42 -1.45
C MET A 96 -7.89 10.93 -1.32
N HIS A 97 -8.82 10.11 -1.76
CA HIS A 97 -8.63 8.67 -1.87
C HIS A 97 -8.22 8.33 -3.30
N VAL A 98 -7.20 7.52 -3.47
CA VAL A 98 -6.81 6.93 -4.75
C VAL A 98 -7.21 5.46 -4.72
N ASP A 99 -7.99 5.00 -5.70
CA ASP A 99 -8.41 3.58 -5.76
C ASP A 99 -7.16 2.67 -5.78
N GLY A 100 -7.18 1.61 -4.98
CA GLY A 100 -6.04 0.71 -4.79
C GLY A 100 -5.15 1.05 -3.58
N THR A 101 -5.34 2.19 -2.92
CA THR A 101 -4.61 2.53 -1.68
C THR A 101 -5.41 2.21 -0.42
N ALA A 102 -4.71 1.89 0.67
CA ALA A 102 -5.36 1.53 1.93
C ALA A 102 -5.75 2.74 2.81
N SER A 103 -5.32 3.94 2.44
CA SER A 103 -5.56 5.18 3.20
C SER A 103 -5.73 6.37 2.28
N ASP A 104 -6.26 7.46 2.85
CA ASP A 104 -6.45 8.72 2.15
C ASP A 104 -5.21 9.61 2.25
N ILE A 105 -5.02 10.50 1.29
CA ILE A 105 -4.09 11.62 1.39
C ILE A 105 -4.84 12.81 1.97
N LEU A 106 -4.36 13.33 3.10
CA LEU A 106 -4.92 14.54 3.70
C LEU A 106 -4.47 15.75 2.91
N LEU A 107 -5.42 16.65 2.65
CA LEU A 107 -5.19 17.86 1.88
C LEU A 107 -5.59 19.07 2.69
N GLN A 108 -4.75 20.11 2.64
CA GLN A 108 -5.02 21.42 3.20
C GLN A 108 -5.23 22.44 2.07
N ARG A 109 -6.27 23.27 2.19
CA ARG A 109 -6.52 24.34 1.24
C ARG A 109 -5.39 25.37 1.34
N THR A 110 -4.91 25.83 0.21
CA THR A 110 -3.89 26.86 0.16
C THR A 110 -4.31 27.96 -0.83
N SER A 111 -4.02 29.22 -0.48
CA SER A 111 -4.11 30.34 -1.42
C SER A 111 -2.85 30.47 -2.27
N GLU A 112 -1.79 29.87 -1.85
CA GLU A 112 -0.52 29.91 -2.54
C GLU A 112 -0.47 28.80 -3.61
N ARG A 113 -0.72 29.18 -4.87
CA ARG A 113 0.13 28.58 -5.90
C ARG A 113 1.55 28.95 -5.47
N THR A 114 2.38 27.95 -5.11
CA THR A 114 3.79 28.27 -4.95
C THR A 114 4.21 29.06 -6.19
N GLY A 115 4.80 30.24 -6.04
CA GLY A 115 5.08 31.13 -7.19
C GLY A 115 6.00 30.49 -8.24
N ARG A 116 6.37 29.24 -8.04
CA ARG A 116 7.15 28.37 -8.95
C ARG A 116 6.28 27.52 -9.86
N CYS A 117 5.05 27.21 -9.47
CA CYS A 117 4.13 26.45 -10.32
C CYS A 117 3.66 27.32 -11.49
N GLY A 118 3.91 26.88 -12.71
CA GLY A 118 3.61 27.63 -13.93
C GLY A 118 4.79 28.42 -14.50
N LEU A 119 5.93 28.46 -13.82
CA LEU A 119 7.18 28.92 -14.43
C LEU A 119 7.83 27.81 -15.25
N PRO A 120 8.54 28.15 -16.35
CA PRO A 120 9.36 27.16 -17.05
C PRO A 120 10.35 26.50 -16.10
N THR A 121 10.36 25.18 -16.09
CA THR A 121 11.32 24.44 -15.28
C THR A 121 12.65 24.33 -16.01
N ASP A 122 13.73 24.69 -15.35
CA ASP A 122 15.07 24.51 -15.87
C ASP A 122 15.38 23.02 -16.04
N ASN A 123 15.87 22.63 -17.22
CA ASN A 123 16.22 21.25 -17.58
C ASN A 123 17.75 21.04 -17.64
N THR A 124 18.53 21.81 -16.91
CA THR A 124 19.97 21.57 -16.82
C THR A 124 20.27 20.32 -15.97
N PRO A 125 21.46 19.71 -16.12
CA PRO A 125 21.88 18.60 -15.26
C PRO A 125 21.82 18.96 -13.76
N GLN A 126 22.18 20.20 -13.39
CA GLN A 126 22.12 20.67 -12.02
C GLN A 126 20.68 20.76 -11.48
N ALA A 127 19.74 21.23 -12.31
CA ALA A 127 18.33 21.31 -11.91
C ALA A 127 17.75 19.90 -11.71
N ASN A 128 18.00 18.97 -12.63
CA ASN A 128 17.59 17.57 -12.50
C ASN A 128 18.16 16.92 -11.24
N TYR A 129 19.46 17.10 -10.99
CA TYR A 129 20.10 16.63 -9.76
C TYR A 129 19.46 17.23 -8.50
N ALA A 130 19.25 18.54 -8.48
CA ALA A 130 18.70 19.23 -7.32
C ALA A 130 17.29 18.77 -6.99
N ILE A 131 16.43 18.56 -8.00
CA ILE A 131 15.06 18.06 -7.83
C ILE A 131 15.08 16.61 -7.31
N PHE A 132 15.92 15.76 -7.88
CA PHE A 132 16.07 14.38 -7.43
C PHE A 132 16.50 14.33 -5.95
N TRP A 133 17.59 15.01 -5.60
CA TRP A 133 18.10 15.04 -4.24
C TRP A 133 17.08 15.60 -3.25
N GLN A 134 16.42 16.71 -3.59
CA GLN A 134 15.46 17.36 -2.71
C GLN A 134 14.21 16.49 -2.50
N THR A 135 13.74 15.79 -3.55
CA THR A 135 12.61 14.88 -3.46
C THR A 135 12.89 13.75 -2.47
N PHE A 136 14.06 13.11 -2.56
CA PHE A 136 14.46 12.09 -1.59
C PHE A 136 14.57 12.66 -0.19
N ARG A 137 15.24 13.83 -0.04
CA ARG A 137 15.40 14.50 1.26
C ARG A 137 14.06 14.70 1.97
N GLU A 138 13.04 15.15 1.25
CA GLU A 138 11.73 15.51 1.83
C GLU A 138 10.81 14.30 2.05
N ASN A 139 10.96 13.24 1.28
CA ASN A 139 9.98 12.16 1.25
C ASN A 139 10.51 10.80 1.71
N TYR A 140 11.80 10.49 1.54
CA TYR A 140 12.33 9.17 1.88
C TYR A 140 12.52 9.00 3.40
N PRO A 141 11.81 8.04 4.07
CA PRO A 141 11.81 7.98 5.53
C PRO A 141 12.94 7.12 6.15
N PHE A 142 13.70 6.37 5.34
CA PHE A 142 14.54 5.27 5.84
C PHE A 142 16.05 5.53 5.79
N PHE A 143 16.50 6.79 5.70
CA PHE A 143 17.94 7.10 5.67
C PHE A 143 18.67 6.58 6.92
N GLU A 144 18.09 6.77 8.12
CA GLU A 144 18.67 6.27 9.37
C GLU A 144 18.70 4.74 9.42
N LEU A 145 17.64 4.09 8.93
CA LEU A 145 17.56 2.64 8.86
C LEU A 145 18.68 2.03 8.01
N HIS A 146 19.05 2.72 6.92
CA HIS A 146 20.10 2.31 6.00
C HIS A 146 21.48 2.93 6.32
N HIS A 147 21.59 3.61 7.46
CA HIS A 147 22.84 4.28 7.91
C HIS A 147 23.44 5.21 6.85
N LEU A 148 22.58 5.92 6.08
CA LEU A 148 23.01 6.80 5.00
C LEU A 148 22.79 8.27 5.38
N ASP A 149 23.89 9.04 5.46
CA ASP A 149 23.83 10.50 5.57
C ASP A 149 23.58 11.11 4.17
N TRP A 150 22.32 11.46 3.90
CA TRP A 150 21.91 12.03 2.62
C TRP A 150 22.57 13.39 2.32
N SER A 151 22.95 14.14 3.37
CA SER A 151 23.69 15.39 3.23
C SER A 151 25.15 15.14 2.84
N ALA A 152 25.77 14.07 3.35
CA ALA A 152 27.11 13.65 2.93
C ALA A 152 27.10 13.16 1.47
N VAL A 153 26.03 12.46 1.05
CA VAL A 153 25.83 12.07 -0.37
C VAL A 153 25.80 13.31 -1.26
N ASP A 154 25.07 14.35 -0.86
CA ASP A 154 25.01 15.60 -1.60
C ASP A 154 26.38 16.28 -1.71
N LYS A 155 27.09 16.41 -0.60
CA LYS A 155 28.46 17.00 -0.58
C LYS A 155 29.42 16.26 -1.52
N LYS A 156 29.24 14.95 -1.70
CA LYS A 156 30.06 14.13 -2.59
C LYS A 156 29.74 14.36 -4.06
N PHE A 157 28.45 14.36 -4.44
CA PHE A 157 28.05 14.31 -5.86
C PHE A 157 27.73 15.69 -6.45
N ARG A 158 27.15 16.63 -5.70
CA ARG A 158 26.75 17.96 -6.21
C ARG A 158 27.90 18.72 -6.89
N PRO A 159 29.14 18.75 -6.37
CA PRO A 159 30.25 19.46 -7.04
C PRO A 159 30.66 18.83 -8.38
N GLN A 160 30.29 17.59 -8.64
CA GLN A 160 30.63 16.87 -9.86
C GLN A 160 29.63 17.17 -11.00
N VAL A 161 28.39 17.60 -10.66
CA VAL A 161 27.35 17.90 -11.64
C VAL A 161 27.54 19.32 -12.17
N ARG A 162 27.97 19.44 -13.42
CA ARG A 162 28.28 20.68 -14.11
C ARG A 162 27.33 20.94 -15.27
N PRO A 163 27.26 22.16 -15.84
CA PRO A 163 26.42 22.42 -17.02
C PRO A 163 26.73 21.50 -18.21
N ALA A 164 27.97 21.05 -18.34
CA ALA A 164 28.43 20.16 -19.40
C ALA A 164 28.33 18.64 -19.04
N THR A 165 27.76 18.28 -17.89
CA THR A 165 27.59 16.87 -17.49
C THR A 165 26.69 16.16 -18.50
N LYS A 166 27.18 15.05 -19.05
CA LYS A 166 26.44 14.24 -20.03
C LYS A 166 25.31 13.45 -19.37
N PRO A 167 24.26 13.07 -20.08
CA PRO A 167 23.16 12.28 -19.52
C PRO A 167 23.61 11.00 -18.83
N GLU A 168 24.55 10.25 -19.42
CA GLU A 168 25.07 9.00 -18.85
C GLU A 168 25.83 9.22 -17.53
N GLU A 169 26.53 10.35 -17.43
CA GLU A 169 27.22 10.73 -16.18
C GLU A 169 26.23 11.15 -15.10
N LEU A 170 25.20 11.92 -15.47
CA LEU A 170 24.13 12.31 -14.54
C LEU A 170 23.40 11.06 -14.02
N PHE A 171 23.02 10.15 -14.91
CA PHE A 171 22.37 8.89 -14.52
C PHE A 171 23.24 8.11 -13.53
N ARG A 172 24.53 7.95 -13.83
CA ARG A 172 25.48 7.26 -12.95
C ARG A 172 25.55 7.91 -11.57
N PHE A 173 25.55 9.25 -11.49
CA PHE A 173 25.56 9.93 -10.19
C PHE A 173 24.25 9.67 -9.43
N LEU A 174 23.08 9.83 -10.06
CA LEU A 174 21.79 9.62 -9.42
C LEU A 174 21.61 8.15 -8.97
N HIS A 175 22.04 7.18 -9.79
CA HIS A 175 22.09 5.77 -9.43
C HIS A 175 22.96 5.53 -8.19
N GLN A 176 24.22 5.98 -8.21
CA GLN A 176 25.16 5.81 -7.11
C GLN A 176 24.72 6.46 -5.80
N MET A 177 23.83 7.45 -5.86
CA MET A 177 23.26 8.06 -4.66
C MET A 177 22.26 7.13 -3.96
N ILE A 178 21.48 6.35 -4.70
CA ILE A 178 20.38 5.52 -4.15
C ILE A 178 20.72 4.05 -4.03
N GLU A 179 21.72 3.55 -4.75
CA GLU A 179 22.17 2.16 -4.67
C GLU A 179 22.46 1.70 -3.22
N PRO A 180 23.15 2.51 -2.37
CA PRO A 180 23.43 2.11 -0.99
C PRO A 180 22.20 1.99 -0.07
N LEU A 181 21.03 2.43 -0.54
CA LEU A 181 19.79 2.26 0.22
C LEU A 181 19.35 0.78 0.28
N HIS A 182 19.75 -0.05 -0.70
CA HIS A 182 19.31 -1.44 -0.77
C HIS A 182 17.79 -1.59 -0.58
N ASP A 183 17.01 -0.70 -1.17
CA ASP A 183 15.56 -0.61 -1.02
C ASP A 183 14.88 -0.90 -2.35
N ALA A 184 14.12 -1.99 -2.42
CA ALA A 184 13.47 -2.45 -3.64
C ALA A 184 12.38 -1.49 -4.17
N HIS A 185 11.93 -0.53 -3.36
CA HIS A 185 11.00 0.51 -3.78
C HIS A 185 11.67 1.78 -4.32
N THR A 186 13.01 1.83 -4.35
CA THR A 186 13.75 2.91 -5.05
C THR A 186 14.06 2.52 -6.50
N GLY A 187 14.23 3.51 -7.35
CA GLY A 187 14.65 3.26 -8.72
C GLY A 187 14.68 4.52 -9.58
N ILE A 188 15.34 4.42 -10.73
CA ILE A 188 15.40 5.48 -11.74
C ILE A 188 15.44 4.87 -13.14
N ALA A 189 14.71 5.45 -14.08
CA ALA A 189 14.69 5.06 -15.49
C ALA A 189 14.93 6.26 -16.39
N ALA A 190 15.88 6.14 -17.30
CA ALA A 190 16.31 7.10 -18.30
C ALA A 190 16.18 6.46 -19.70
N ASN A 191 14.94 6.48 -20.23
CA ASN A 191 14.60 5.75 -21.47
C ASN A 191 15.32 6.28 -22.72
N ASP A 192 15.63 7.58 -22.75
CA ASP A 192 16.34 8.25 -23.82
C ASP A 192 17.76 7.70 -24.02
N ILE A 193 18.41 7.31 -22.93
CA ILE A 193 19.75 6.69 -22.95
C ILE A 193 19.71 5.17 -22.67
N LYS A 194 18.52 4.57 -22.59
CA LYS A 194 18.29 3.13 -22.35
C LYS A 194 18.97 2.61 -21.08
N GLN A 195 18.94 3.41 -20.00
CA GLN A 195 19.46 3.02 -18.70
C GLN A 195 18.36 3.01 -17.66
N SER A 196 18.41 2.03 -16.76
CA SER A 196 17.55 1.94 -15.59
C SER A 196 18.30 1.33 -14.42
N PHE A 197 17.85 1.68 -13.23
CA PHE A 197 18.24 1.04 -11.98
C PHE A 197 16.98 0.77 -11.19
N ASP A 198 16.81 -0.48 -10.78
CA ASP A 198 15.81 -0.92 -9.83
C ASP A 198 16.52 -1.30 -8.54
N GLY A 199 16.11 -0.67 -7.45
CA GLY A 199 16.61 -1.00 -6.13
C GLY A 199 16.30 -2.45 -5.79
N TRP A 200 17.16 -3.05 -5.00
CA TRP A 200 17.05 -4.45 -4.59
C TRP A 200 17.51 -4.60 -3.16
N ARG A 201 17.08 -5.66 -2.54
CA ARG A 201 17.51 -6.01 -1.20
C ARG A 201 18.32 -7.29 -1.25
N PRO A 202 19.52 -7.31 -0.62
CA PRO A 202 20.32 -8.53 -0.55
C PRO A 202 19.53 -9.65 0.13
N ASP A 203 19.39 -10.79 -0.54
CA ASP A 203 18.79 -12.00 0.00
C ASP A 203 19.74 -13.19 -0.18
N PRO A 204 20.36 -13.70 0.90
CA PRO A 204 21.22 -14.86 0.84
C PRO A 204 20.47 -16.15 0.52
N ASN A 205 19.14 -16.15 0.58
CA ASN A 205 18.28 -17.28 0.27
C ASN A 205 17.59 -17.15 -1.08
N HIS A 206 18.04 -16.20 -1.90
CA HIS A 206 17.48 -16.00 -3.24
C HIS A 206 17.50 -17.30 -4.04
N LEU A 207 16.36 -17.62 -4.65
CA LEU A 207 16.22 -18.74 -5.57
C LEU A 207 16.22 -18.24 -7.00
N GLU A 208 16.95 -18.91 -7.86
CA GLU A 208 16.91 -18.68 -9.29
C GLU A 208 15.55 -19.15 -9.87
N GLU A 209 15.20 -18.65 -11.04
CA GLU A 209 13.91 -18.94 -11.66
C GLU A 209 13.65 -20.45 -11.81
N GLU A 210 14.65 -21.21 -12.18
CA GLU A 210 14.54 -22.68 -12.32
C GLU A 210 14.35 -23.39 -10.97
N GLU A 211 14.95 -22.87 -9.90
CA GLU A 211 14.77 -23.39 -8.54
C GLU A 211 13.33 -23.11 -8.08
N TRP A 212 12.77 -21.95 -8.41
CA TRP A 212 11.38 -21.59 -8.18
C TRP A 212 10.40 -22.53 -8.89
N LYS A 213 10.59 -22.74 -10.19
CA LYS A 213 9.77 -23.68 -10.96
C LYS A 213 9.75 -25.05 -10.33
N LYS A 214 10.91 -25.55 -9.96
CA LYS A 214 11.05 -26.86 -9.29
C LYS A 214 10.34 -26.88 -7.93
N ALA A 215 10.43 -25.80 -7.15
CA ALA A 215 9.74 -25.70 -5.87
C ALA A 215 8.21 -25.79 -6.06
N LEU A 216 7.65 -25.06 -7.02
CA LEU A 216 6.22 -25.12 -7.35
C LEU A 216 5.80 -26.51 -7.83
N GLU A 217 6.58 -27.17 -8.69
CA GLU A 217 6.33 -28.54 -9.15
C GLU A 217 6.29 -29.53 -7.96
N ILE A 218 7.19 -29.38 -6.98
CA ILE A 218 7.19 -30.21 -5.76
C ILE A 218 5.89 -30.02 -4.98
N ILE A 219 5.45 -28.76 -4.78
CA ILE A 219 4.22 -28.49 -4.07
C ILE A 219 3.04 -29.10 -4.81
N ASP A 220 2.92 -28.82 -6.09
CA ASP A 220 1.78 -29.17 -6.90
C ASP A 220 1.64 -30.70 -7.10
N SER A 221 2.77 -31.40 -7.26
CA SER A 221 2.76 -32.86 -7.49
C SER A 221 2.73 -33.69 -6.21
N LYS A 222 3.38 -33.24 -5.12
CA LYS A 222 3.54 -34.06 -3.91
C LYS A 222 2.60 -33.70 -2.77
N TYR A 223 2.24 -32.42 -2.65
CA TYR A 223 1.46 -31.91 -1.51
C TYR A 223 0.00 -31.68 -1.85
N VAL A 224 -0.29 -31.15 -3.04
CA VAL A 224 -1.65 -30.87 -3.45
C VAL A 224 -2.34 -32.17 -3.91
N ARG A 225 -3.41 -32.56 -3.22
CA ARG A 225 -4.15 -33.80 -3.46
C ARG A 225 -5.26 -33.69 -4.50
N SER A 226 -5.63 -32.45 -4.85
CA SER A 226 -6.59 -32.14 -5.90
C SER A 226 -5.88 -31.33 -6.98
N SER A 227 -6.48 -31.22 -8.17
CA SER A 227 -6.00 -30.20 -9.12
C SER A 227 -6.12 -28.81 -8.50
N LEU A 228 -5.08 -27.98 -8.66
CA LEU A 228 -5.18 -26.56 -8.33
C LEU A 228 -6.16 -25.88 -9.28
N ARG A 229 -7.12 -25.16 -8.71
CA ARG A 229 -8.01 -24.29 -9.46
C ARG A 229 -7.42 -22.89 -9.46
N SER A 230 -7.29 -22.32 -10.63
CA SER A 230 -6.79 -20.97 -10.83
C SER A 230 -7.92 -19.96 -10.86
N PHE A 231 -7.63 -18.76 -10.32
CA PHE A 231 -8.52 -17.60 -10.27
C PHE A 231 -7.66 -16.33 -10.48
N CYS A 232 -8.30 -15.24 -10.85
CA CYS A 232 -7.64 -13.93 -10.92
C CYS A 232 -6.36 -13.98 -11.78
N ASN A 233 -6.48 -14.37 -13.06
CA ASN A 233 -5.35 -14.52 -13.99
C ASN A 233 -4.20 -15.34 -13.38
N ASP A 234 -4.53 -16.50 -12.76
CA ASP A 234 -3.60 -17.42 -12.08
C ASP A 234 -2.87 -16.83 -10.86
N ARG A 235 -3.23 -15.63 -10.42
CA ARG A 235 -2.63 -15.01 -9.23
C ARG A 235 -3.13 -15.61 -7.92
N LEU A 236 -4.31 -16.22 -7.92
CA LEU A 236 -4.83 -17.04 -6.84
C LEU A 236 -4.99 -18.49 -7.31
N GLN A 237 -4.46 -19.42 -6.54
CA GLN A 237 -4.60 -20.84 -6.81
C GLN A 237 -5.09 -21.56 -5.55
N TYR A 238 -6.10 -22.39 -5.69
CA TYR A 238 -6.69 -23.10 -4.56
C TYR A 238 -6.79 -24.61 -4.81
N GLY A 239 -6.43 -25.39 -3.81
CA GLY A 239 -6.52 -26.85 -3.82
C GLY A 239 -6.57 -27.42 -2.41
N MET A 240 -6.45 -28.75 -2.29
CA MET A 240 -6.50 -29.45 -1.03
C MET A 240 -5.18 -30.16 -0.75
N LEU A 241 -4.56 -29.92 0.41
CA LEU A 241 -3.38 -30.67 0.88
C LEU A 241 -3.78 -32.03 1.48
N ARG A 242 -4.91 -32.06 2.19
CA ARG A 242 -5.57 -33.23 2.76
C ARG A 242 -7.07 -33.10 2.61
N ARG A 243 -7.85 -34.13 2.98
CA ARG A 243 -9.33 -34.13 2.83
C ARG A 243 -10.02 -32.86 3.38
N SER A 244 -9.49 -32.28 4.44
CA SER A 244 -10.10 -31.12 5.11
C SER A 244 -9.14 -29.94 5.30
N ILE A 245 -7.97 -29.92 4.62
CA ILE A 245 -7.02 -28.83 4.71
C ILE A 245 -6.92 -28.16 3.35
N GLY A 246 -7.42 -26.92 3.30
CA GLY A 246 -7.30 -26.08 2.11
C GLY A 246 -5.88 -25.51 1.96
N TYR A 247 -5.49 -25.26 0.72
CA TYR A 247 -4.26 -24.56 0.33
C TYR A 247 -4.62 -23.43 -0.61
N LEU A 248 -4.23 -22.21 -0.24
CA LEU A 248 -4.45 -21.00 -1.01
C LEU A 248 -3.12 -20.33 -1.30
N ARG A 249 -2.65 -20.38 -2.55
CA ARG A 249 -1.47 -19.66 -3.02
C ARG A 249 -1.88 -18.30 -3.57
N ILE A 250 -1.23 -17.23 -3.14
CA ILE A 250 -1.45 -15.87 -3.62
C ILE A 250 -0.10 -15.29 -4.05
N THR A 251 0.09 -15.10 -5.35
CA THR A 251 1.38 -14.67 -5.91
C THR A 251 1.50 -13.16 -6.08
N THR A 252 0.37 -12.45 -6.18
CA THR A 252 0.34 -10.99 -6.20
C THR A 252 -1.00 -10.47 -5.68
N PHE A 253 -1.10 -9.17 -5.47
CA PHE A 253 -2.34 -8.42 -5.25
C PHE A 253 -2.57 -7.40 -6.38
N TYR A 254 -2.23 -7.74 -7.60
CA TYR A 254 -2.50 -6.98 -8.82
C TYR A 254 -2.69 -7.93 -10.01
N ASP A 255 -3.09 -7.38 -11.18
CA ASP A 255 -3.24 -8.12 -12.44
C ASP A 255 -4.24 -9.30 -12.33
N TYR A 256 -5.37 -9.03 -11.68
CA TYR A 256 -6.39 -10.04 -11.43
C TYR A 256 -7.37 -10.22 -12.59
N VAL A 257 -7.40 -9.26 -13.51
CA VAL A 257 -8.24 -9.24 -14.71
C VAL A 257 -7.54 -8.43 -15.79
N ASP A 258 -7.85 -8.73 -17.05
CA ASP A 258 -7.28 -8.01 -18.21
C ASP A 258 -7.78 -6.55 -18.29
N LYS A 259 -8.97 -6.29 -17.75
CA LYS A 259 -9.54 -4.95 -17.70
C LYS A 259 -8.96 -4.20 -16.51
N GLU A 260 -8.16 -3.18 -16.79
CA GLU A 260 -7.54 -2.34 -15.76
C GLU A 260 -8.54 -1.76 -14.74
N GLY A 261 -8.03 -1.48 -13.56
CA GLY A 261 -8.70 -0.77 -12.48
C GLY A 261 -9.00 -1.62 -11.25
N TYR A 262 -8.73 -1.04 -10.09
CA TYR A 262 -8.91 -1.64 -8.77
C TYR A 262 -10.29 -2.28 -8.55
N VAL A 263 -11.37 -1.61 -8.99
CA VAL A 263 -12.74 -2.11 -8.79
C VAL A 263 -12.95 -3.44 -9.50
N ASN A 264 -12.42 -3.62 -10.72
CA ASN A 264 -12.51 -4.87 -11.46
C ASN A 264 -11.70 -5.99 -10.78
N ALA A 265 -10.49 -5.66 -10.30
CA ALA A 265 -9.66 -6.60 -9.53
C ALA A 265 -10.34 -7.04 -8.22
N LEU A 266 -10.94 -6.10 -7.48
CA LEU A 266 -11.68 -6.40 -6.26
C LEU A 266 -12.88 -7.33 -6.53
N TRP A 267 -13.64 -7.11 -7.61
CA TRP A 267 -14.76 -7.96 -8.00
C TRP A 267 -14.30 -9.38 -8.34
N ALA A 268 -13.22 -9.52 -9.09
CA ALA A 268 -12.64 -10.82 -9.41
C ALA A 268 -12.21 -11.56 -8.14
N LEU A 269 -11.50 -10.87 -7.24
CA LEU A 269 -11.09 -11.42 -5.95
C LEU A 269 -12.27 -11.87 -5.11
N GLN A 270 -13.30 -11.05 -4.98
CA GLN A 270 -14.51 -11.38 -4.21
C GLN A 270 -15.20 -12.62 -4.75
N SER A 271 -15.36 -12.72 -6.07
CA SER A 271 -15.95 -13.88 -6.74
C SER A 271 -15.13 -15.16 -6.53
N ALA A 272 -13.79 -15.04 -6.63
CA ALA A 272 -12.86 -16.13 -6.36
C ALA A 272 -12.99 -16.63 -4.91
N LEU A 273 -12.94 -15.72 -3.94
CA LEU A 273 -13.05 -16.03 -2.52
C LEU A 273 -14.41 -16.62 -2.15
N ASP A 274 -15.52 -16.17 -2.76
CA ASP A 274 -16.84 -16.77 -2.57
C ASP A 274 -16.85 -18.22 -3.03
N THR A 275 -16.25 -18.50 -4.18
CA THR A 275 -16.13 -19.87 -4.70
C THR A 275 -15.24 -20.74 -3.82
N ILE A 276 -14.09 -20.24 -3.39
CA ILE A 276 -13.13 -20.94 -2.54
C ILE A 276 -13.76 -21.28 -1.18
N PHE A 277 -14.45 -20.32 -0.57
CA PHE A 277 -15.01 -20.47 0.77
C PHE A 277 -16.46 -20.94 0.81
N GLN A 278 -17.07 -21.27 -0.33
CA GLN A 278 -18.45 -21.80 -0.37
C GLN A 278 -18.64 -23.01 0.55
N LYS A 279 -17.63 -23.87 0.65
CA LYS A 279 -17.63 -25.08 1.49
C LYS A 279 -16.62 -24.98 2.65
N ALA A 280 -16.37 -23.78 3.16
CA ALA A 280 -15.39 -23.56 4.22
C ALA A 280 -15.72 -24.30 5.53
N ASN A 281 -16.99 -24.62 5.78
CA ASN A 281 -17.41 -25.42 6.92
C ASN A 281 -16.89 -26.87 6.91
N LEU A 282 -16.46 -27.37 5.76
CA LEU A 282 -15.83 -28.68 5.62
C LEU A 282 -14.31 -28.65 5.87
N LEU A 283 -13.73 -27.47 6.01
CA LEU A 283 -12.30 -27.32 6.27
C LEU A 283 -12.02 -27.37 7.77
N SER A 284 -11.04 -28.19 8.16
CA SER A 284 -10.44 -28.17 9.49
C SER A 284 -9.29 -27.15 9.61
N GLY A 285 -8.73 -26.74 8.48
CA GLY A 285 -7.65 -25.76 8.42
C GLY A 285 -7.38 -25.21 7.02
N LEU A 286 -6.65 -24.11 6.99
CA LEU A 286 -6.25 -23.44 5.77
C LEU A 286 -4.76 -23.08 5.85
N VAL A 287 -4.00 -23.44 4.82
CA VAL A 287 -2.64 -22.95 4.59
C VAL A 287 -2.71 -21.89 3.51
N ILE A 288 -2.22 -20.70 3.81
CA ILE A 288 -2.08 -19.59 2.85
C ILE A 288 -0.59 -19.47 2.53
N ASP A 289 -0.24 -19.54 1.25
CA ASP A 289 1.13 -19.45 0.78
C ASP A 289 1.35 -18.13 0.05
N VAL A 290 2.09 -17.22 0.68
CA VAL A 290 2.49 -15.92 0.12
C VAL A 290 4.00 -15.81 -0.09
N ARG A 291 4.71 -16.94 -0.05
CA ARG A 291 6.18 -16.95 -0.21
C ARG A 291 6.66 -16.32 -1.50
N LEU A 292 5.84 -16.31 -2.54
CA LEU A 292 6.10 -15.70 -3.86
C LEU A 292 5.28 -14.44 -4.12
N ASN A 293 4.73 -13.81 -3.10
CA ASN A 293 3.85 -12.67 -3.30
C ASN A 293 4.62 -11.40 -3.59
N LYS A 294 4.51 -10.90 -4.80
CA LYS A 294 5.22 -9.72 -5.33
C LYS A 294 4.53 -8.37 -5.03
N GLY A 295 3.57 -8.37 -4.10
CA GLY A 295 2.87 -7.15 -3.70
C GLY A 295 1.67 -6.79 -4.60
N GLY A 296 1.31 -5.52 -4.63
CA GLY A 296 0.18 -4.95 -5.37
C GLY A 296 -0.66 -4.00 -4.52
N ASP A 297 -1.98 -4.05 -4.67
CA ASP A 297 -2.93 -3.18 -3.98
C ASP A 297 -3.23 -3.71 -2.56
N ASP A 298 -2.84 -2.97 -1.55
CA ASP A 298 -3.06 -3.31 -0.12
C ASP A 298 -4.52 -3.70 0.21
N PRO A 299 -5.55 -2.97 -0.28
CA PRO A 299 -6.94 -3.31 0.03
C PRO A 299 -7.38 -4.69 -0.45
N LEU A 300 -6.74 -5.27 -1.47
CA LEU A 300 -7.00 -6.65 -1.88
C LEU A 300 -6.53 -7.65 -0.81
N GLY A 301 -5.39 -7.39 -0.17
CA GLY A 301 -4.94 -8.15 1.00
C GLY A 301 -5.91 -8.01 2.19
N ILE A 302 -6.42 -6.81 2.43
CA ILE A 302 -7.45 -6.56 3.47
C ILE A 302 -8.75 -7.29 3.15
N GLU A 303 -9.19 -7.36 1.88
CA GLU A 303 -10.35 -8.17 1.48
C GLU A 303 -10.16 -9.64 1.81
N VAL A 304 -9.00 -10.23 1.51
CA VAL A 304 -8.68 -11.63 1.91
C VAL A 304 -8.75 -11.76 3.43
N ALA A 305 -8.12 -10.86 4.19
CA ALA A 305 -8.14 -10.88 5.66
C ALA A 305 -9.56 -10.78 6.23
N SER A 306 -10.45 -10.00 5.59
CA SER A 306 -11.85 -9.84 5.98
C SER A 306 -12.64 -11.15 5.97
N ARG A 307 -12.26 -12.07 5.07
CA ARG A 307 -12.88 -13.42 4.95
C ARG A 307 -12.38 -14.40 6.01
N LEU A 308 -11.35 -14.01 6.76
CA LEU A 308 -10.69 -14.90 7.73
C LEU A 308 -11.04 -14.57 9.19
N THR A 309 -11.85 -13.56 9.47
CA THR A 309 -12.14 -13.09 10.84
C THR A 309 -13.64 -12.98 11.13
N GLN A 310 -13.97 -13.01 12.43
CA GLN A 310 -15.33 -12.71 12.94
C GLN A 310 -15.37 -11.39 13.72
N LYS A 311 -14.22 -10.81 14.02
CA LYS A 311 -14.12 -9.57 14.80
C LYS A 311 -13.38 -8.50 14.02
N LYS A 312 -13.84 -7.26 14.16
CA LYS A 312 -13.09 -6.10 13.68
C LYS A 312 -11.83 -5.91 14.51
N TYR A 313 -10.69 -5.68 13.85
CA TYR A 313 -9.43 -5.38 14.50
C TYR A 313 -8.56 -4.44 13.65
N LEU A 314 -7.62 -3.76 14.30
CA LEU A 314 -6.64 -2.91 13.63
C LEU A 314 -5.64 -3.80 12.87
N ALA A 315 -5.56 -3.62 11.55
CA ALA A 315 -4.56 -4.26 10.71
C ALA A 315 -3.18 -3.61 10.95
N TYR A 316 -3.10 -2.33 10.68
CA TYR A 316 -1.92 -1.49 10.84
C TYR A 316 -2.34 -0.02 10.81
N SER A 317 -1.41 0.87 11.07
CA SER A 317 -1.50 2.28 10.71
C SER A 317 -0.30 2.66 9.86
N LYS A 318 -0.44 3.72 9.05
CA LYS A 318 0.67 4.26 8.28
C LYS A 318 0.80 5.76 8.47
N VAL A 319 2.01 6.25 8.39
CA VAL A 319 2.38 7.66 8.38
C VAL A 319 3.21 7.93 7.14
N ALA A 320 3.01 9.06 6.50
CA ALA A 320 3.86 9.51 5.41
C ALA A 320 4.86 10.53 5.93
N ARG A 321 6.10 10.51 5.40
CA ARG A 321 7.06 11.54 5.71
C ARG A 321 6.61 12.87 5.11
N ASP A 322 6.68 13.94 5.91
CA ASP A 322 6.36 15.32 5.52
C ASP A 322 7.45 16.26 6.04
N ASP A 323 8.61 16.22 5.40
CA ASP A 323 9.76 17.05 5.78
C ASP A 323 10.06 18.09 4.70
N ARG A 324 9.20 19.09 4.62
CA ARG A 324 9.46 20.29 3.81
C ARG A 324 10.29 21.33 4.56
N GLY A 325 10.64 21.05 5.79
CA GLY A 325 11.42 21.89 6.70
C GLY A 325 12.78 21.31 7.10
N THR A 326 13.22 21.65 8.30
CA THR A 326 14.50 21.21 8.89
C THR A 326 14.36 20.05 9.87
N THR A 327 13.15 19.76 10.33
CA THR A 327 12.84 18.70 11.29
C THR A 327 12.06 17.58 10.61
N LEU A 328 12.36 16.33 10.99
CA LEU A 328 11.63 15.14 10.54
C LEU A 328 10.20 15.18 11.07
N HIS A 329 9.24 15.33 10.18
CA HIS A 329 7.83 15.24 10.50
C HIS A 329 7.19 14.08 9.75
N PHE A 330 6.15 13.55 10.35
CA PHE A 330 5.28 12.56 9.73
C PHE A 330 3.83 13.03 9.83
N THR A 331 3.02 12.62 8.88
CA THR A 331 1.57 12.84 8.93
C THR A 331 0.95 12.15 10.14
N VAL A 332 -0.27 12.56 10.48
CA VAL A 332 -1.04 11.85 11.51
C VAL A 332 -1.27 10.39 11.09
N PRO A 333 -1.06 9.41 12.01
CA PRO A 333 -1.24 8.00 11.69
C PRO A 333 -2.64 7.67 11.18
N GLN A 334 -2.73 7.11 10.00
CA GLN A 334 -3.98 6.63 9.40
C GLN A 334 -4.14 5.14 9.67
N LYS A 335 -5.29 4.76 10.23
CA LYS A 335 -5.58 3.39 10.68
C LYS A 335 -6.32 2.60 9.63
N THR A 336 -5.79 1.45 9.25
CA THR A 336 -6.46 0.46 8.41
C THR A 336 -7.02 -0.65 9.28
N TRP A 337 -8.29 -1.00 9.05
CA TRP A 337 -9.02 -1.98 9.84
C TRP A 337 -9.42 -3.18 8.99
N VAL A 338 -9.25 -4.38 9.54
CA VAL A 338 -9.92 -5.55 9.02
C VAL A 338 -11.32 -5.61 9.63
N VAL A 339 -12.34 -5.53 8.75
CA VAL A 339 -13.75 -5.63 9.12
C VAL A 339 -14.27 -6.97 8.62
N PRO A 340 -14.94 -7.79 9.47
CA PRO A 340 -15.47 -9.08 9.02
C PRO A 340 -16.39 -8.92 7.81
N SER A 341 -16.16 -9.71 6.79
CA SER A 341 -17.03 -9.78 5.63
C SER A 341 -18.30 -10.58 5.95
N SER A 342 -19.45 -10.16 5.42
CA SER A 342 -20.70 -10.94 5.43
C SER A 342 -20.73 -12.06 4.38
N ARG A 343 -19.79 -12.08 3.44
CA ARG A 343 -19.67 -13.09 2.38
C ARG A 343 -19.01 -14.36 2.92
N PRO A 344 -19.02 -15.48 2.18
CA PRO A 344 -18.37 -16.73 2.58
C PRO A 344 -16.91 -16.51 3.00
N GLY A 345 -16.47 -17.16 4.07
CA GLY A 345 -15.12 -17.02 4.61
C GLY A 345 -14.75 -18.18 5.53
N PHE A 346 -13.45 -18.29 5.87
CA PHE A 346 -12.93 -19.32 6.75
C PHE A 346 -12.45 -18.72 8.07
N ARG A 347 -12.95 -19.21 9.19
CA ARG A 347 -12.70 -18.64 10.52
C ARG A 347 -12.00 -19.61 11.48
N GLY A 348 -11.57 -20.76 10.92
CA GLY A 348 -10.82 -21.79 11.65
C GLY A 348 -9.32 -21.51 11.77
N LYS A 349 -8.56 -22.55 11.98
CA LYS A 349 -7.07 -22.47 12.09
C LYS A 349 -6.46 -22.13 10.74
N VAL A 350 -5.60 -21.10 10.72
CA VAL A 350 -4.87 -20.67 9.53
C VAL A 350 -3.36 -20.73 9.82
N VAL A 351 -2.62 -21.26 8.87
CA VAL A 351 -1.18 -21.14 8.77
C VAL A 351 -0.85 -20.27 7.57
N ILE A 352 0.08 -19.34 7.70
CA ILE A 352 0.62 -18.59 6.56
C ILE A 352 2.08 -18.94 6.36
N LEU A 353 2.46 -19.19 5.10
CA LEU A 353 3.85 -19.42 4.70
C LEU A 353 4.42 -18.13 4.13
N THR A 354 5.55 -17.67 4.70
CA THR A 354 6.22 -16.42 4.34
C THR A 354 7.68 -16.64 3.97
N GLY A 355 8.26 -15.72 3.25
CA GLY A 355 9.66 -15.75 2.86
C GLY A 355 10.18 -14.41 2.33
N PRO A 356 11.45 -14.33 1.93
CA PRO A 356 12.08 -13.09 1.47
C PRO A 356 11.45 -12.50 0.21
N ASP A 357 10.78 -13.32 -0.60
CA ASP A 357 10.05 -12.89 -1.79
C ASP A 357 8.60 -12.47 -1.49
N THR A 358 8.19 -12.49 -0.22
CA THR A 358 6.95 -11.83 0.22
C THR A 358 7.24 -10.35 0.38
N VAL A 359 6.73 -9.49 -0.51
CA VAL A 359 7.07 -8.06 -0.59
C VAL A 359 5.85 -7.17 -0.65
N SER A 360 5.96 -5.92 -0.18
CA SER A 360 4.96 -4.85 -0.35
C SER A 360 3.56 -5.27 0.17
N ALA A 361 2.50 -5.29 -0.66
CA ALA A 361 1.17 -5.73 -0.24
C ALA A 361 1.14 -7.19 0.28
N GLY A 362 2.10 -8.04 -0.07
CA GLY A 362 2.28 -9.36 0.55
C GLY A 362 2.67 -9.25 2.02
N GLU A 363 3.48 -8.25 2.35
CA GLU A 363 3.91 -7.96 3.72
C GLU A 363 2.82 -7.27 4.52
N THR A 364 2.13 -6.27 3.93
CA THR A 364 1.01 -5.58 4.59
C THR A 364 -0.15 -6.53 4.85
N PHE A 365 -0.42 -7.49 3.95
CA PHE A 365 -1.36 -8.59 4.19
C PHE A 365 -0.89 -9.47 5.37
N THR A 366 0.37 -9.88 5.39
CA THR A 366 0.94 -10.67 6.49
C THR A 366 0.85 -9.91 7.81
N MET A 367 1.16 -8.61 7.80
CA MET A 367 1.06 -7.72 8.95
C MET A 367 -0.40 -7.54 9.41
N ALA A 368 -1.35 -7.40 8.47
CA ALA A 368 -2.77 -7.31 8.78
C ALA A 368 -3.29 -8.53 9.53
N LEU A 369 -2.72 -9.71 9.31
CA LEU A 369 -3.12 -10.94 9.98
C LEU A 369 -2.60 -11.07 11.42
N LEU A 370 -1.68 -10.20 11.87
CA LEU A 370 -1.14 -10.24 13.25
C LEU A 370 -2.21 -10.00 14.32
N GLY A 371 -3.24 -9.22 14.02
CA GLY A 371 -4.35 -8.92 14.92
C GLY A 371 -5.51 -9.91 14.88
N ARG A 372 -5.44 -10.94 14.04
CA ARG A 372 -6.53 -11.91 13.88
C ARG A 372 -6.68 -12.86 15.06
N GLU A 373 -7.93 -13.17 15.40
CA GLU A 373 -8.28 -14.25 16.35
C GLU A 373 -9.16 -15.30 15.66
N PRO A 374 -8.88 -16.62 15.88
CA PRO A 374 -7.71 -17.19 16.57
C PRO A 374 -6.40 -16.86 15.85
N HIS A 375 -5.30 -16.77 16.61
CA HIS A 375 -3.99 -16.41 16.08
C HIS A 375 -3.56 -17.25 14.89
N ILE A 376 -2.93 -16.62 13.90
CA ILE A 376 -2.37 -17.29 12.72
C ILE A 376 -0.93 -17.72 13.03
N THR A 377 -0.58 -18.95 12.70
CA THR A 377 0.80 -19.39 12.78
C THR A 377 1.54 -19.05 11.50
N ARG A 378 2.58 -18.23 11.60
CA ARG A 378 3.48 -17.90 10.48
C ARG A 378 4.65 -18.87 10.46
N ILE A 379 4.91 -19.49 9.30
CA ILE A 379 6.01 -20.45 9.11
C ILE A 379 6.84 -20.01 7.91
N GLY A 380 8.15 -20.11 8.01
CA GLY A 380 9.07 -19.81 6.94
C GLY A 380 10.22 -18.90 7.35
N LEU A 381 10.50 -17.89 6.55
CA LEU A 381 11.48 -16.84 6.83
C LEU A 381 10.78 -15.48 6.96
N ASN A 382 11.54 -14.47 7.40
CA ASN A 382 11.06 -13.10 7.39
C ASN A 382 10.62 -12.70 5.98
N THR A 383 9.61 -11.85 5.89
CA THR A 383 9.27 -11.17 4.65
C THR A 383 10.37 -10.18 4.26
N GLN A 384 10.27 -9.54 3.11
CA GLN A 384 11.38 -8.73 2.58
C GLN A 384 11.71 -7.48 3.42
N GLY A 385 10.71 -6.85 4.03
CA GLY A 385 10.87 -5.61 4.81
C GLY A 385 10.80 -4.34 3.96
N VAL A 386 9.92 -4.31 2.96
CA VAL A 386 9.70 -3.19 2.04
C VAL A 386 8.19 -2.97 1.89
N PHE A 387 7.60 -2.15 2.75
CA PHE A 387 6.14 -2.03 2.90
C PHE A 387 5.50 -0.86 2.15
N SER A 388 6.20 0.28 2.08
CA SER A 388 5.64 1.56 1.63
C SER A 388 4.98 1.49 0.25
N ASP A 389 3.89 2.21 0.07
CA ASP A 389 3.48 2.63 -1.27
C ASP A 389 4.61 3.45 -1.93
N VAL A 390 4.62 3.47 -3.26
CA VAL A 390 5.72 4.05 -4.03
C VAL A 390 5.30 5.39 -4.63
N LEU A 391 6.04 6.46 -4.31
CA LEU A 391 5.93 7.73 -5.00
C LEU A 391 6.68 7.65 -6.34
N ASN A 392 5.94 7.71 -7.44
CA ASN A 392 6.50 7.89 -8.76
C ASN A 392 6.68 9.38 -9.03
N ARG A 393 7.85 9.78 -9.52
CA ARG A 393 8.26 11.16 -9.78
C ARG A 393 8.92 11.30 -11.14
N SER A 394 8.89 12.51 -11.66
CA SER A 394 9.53 12.85 -12.92
C SER A 394 10.59 13.93 -12.74
N LEU A 395 11.61 13.90 -13.59
CA LEU A 395 12.60 14.96 -13.73
C LEU A 395 12.28 15.81 -14.98
N PRO A 396 12.73 17.07 -15.04
CA PRO A 396 12.54 17.93 -16.20
C PRO A 396 13.05 17.35 -17.52
N ASN A 397 14.09 16.51 -17.49
CA ASN A 397 14.63 15.82 -18.65
C ASN A 397 13.79 14.60 -19.11
N GLY A 398 12.65 14.33 -18.47
CA GLY A 398 11.75 13.21 -18.80
C GLY A 398 12.12 11.90 -18.10
N TRP A 399 13.17 11.83 -17.31
CA TRP A 399 13.48 10.63 -16.55
C TRP A 399 12.47 10.43 -15.43
N ARG A 400 12.18 9.17 -15.10
CA ARG A 400 11.28 8.80 -14.02
C ARG A 400 12.06 8.14 -12.91
N PHE A 401 11.69 8.44 -11.68
CA PHE A 401 12.25 7.78 -10.51
C PHE A 401 11.16 7.48 -9.49
N ARG A 402 11.48 6.59 -8.56
CA ARG A 402 10.54 6.17 -7.53
C ARG A 402 11.23 6.05 -6.18
N LEU A 403 10.46 6.27 -5.12
CA LEU A 403 10.90 6.14 -3.74
C LEU A 403 9.73 5.84 -2.82
N PRO A 404 9.94 5.10 -1.72
CA PRO A 404 8.95 5.00 -0.65
C PRO A 404 8.86 6.31 0.14
N ASN A 405 7.70 6.57 0.75
CA ASN A 405 7.53 7.73 1.65
C ASN A 405 6.73 7.42 2.91
N GLU A 406 6.29 6.19 3.08
CA GLU A 406 5.42 5.79 4.16
C GLU A 406 6.09 4.79 5.09
N VAL A 407 5.73 4.83 6.37
CA VAL A 407 6.13 3.86 7.39
C VAL A 407 4.87 3.16 7.90
N TYR A 408 4.86 1.85 7.83
CA TYR A 408 3.78 1.01 8.33
C TYR A 408 4.05 0.59 9.77
N LEU A 409 3.04 0.75 10.62
CA LEU A 409 3.16 0.57 12.06
C LEU A 409 2.15 -0.45 12.58
N THR A 410 2.60 -1.38 13.40
CA THR A 410 1.74 -2.29 14.16
C THR A 410 0.89 -1.51 15.17
N LYS A 411 -0.05 -2.19 15.83
CA LYS A 411 -0.82 -1.65 16.95
C LYS A 411 0.09 -1.10 18.09
N GLN A 412 1.29 -1.64 18.22
CA GLN A 412 2.29 -1.23 19.22
C GLN A 412 3.24 -0.14 18.73
N GLY A 413 3.04 0.38 17.51
CA GLY A 413 3.91 1.39 16.90
C GLY A 413 5.24 0.84 16.34
N LYS A 414 5.38 -0.49 16.21
CA LYS A 414 6.58 -1.10 15.63
C LYS A 414 6.47 -1.13 14.11
N SER A 415 7.53 -0.73 13.41
CA SER A 415 7.71 -0.99 11.97
C SER A 415 8.48 -2.29 11.73
N PHE A 416 8.20 -2.90 10.59
CA PHE A 416 8.96 -4.03 10.06
C PHE A 416 9.76 -3.66 8.81
N ASP A 417 9.78 -2.38 8.44
CA ASP A 417 10.67 -1.93 7.38
C ASP A 417 12.12 -2.34 7.69
N GLY A 418 12.84 -2.75 6.68
CA GLY A 418 14.20 -3.25 6.82
C GLY A 418 14.33 -4.67 7.40
N SER A 419 13.40 -5.13 8.25
CA SER A 419 13.50 -6.43 8.93
C SER A 419 12.55 -7.50 8.38
N GLY A 420 11.44 -7.10 7.78
CA GLY A 420 10.31 -7.96 7.43
C GLY A 420 9.52 -8.46 8.64
N VAL A 421 8.33 -8.99 8.38
CA VAL A 421 7.52 -9.67 9.40
C VAL A 421 8.15 -11.01 9.72
N PRO A 422 8.55 -11.26 10.99
CA PRO A 422 9.17 -12.54 11.35
C PRO A 422 8.14 -13.66 11.40
N PRO A 423 8.55 -14.92 11.06
CA PRO A 423 7.71 -16.08 11.29
C PRO A 423 7.66 -16.43 12.79
N ASP A 424 6.57 -17.12 13.21
CA ASP A 424 6.49 -17.74 14.55
C ASP A 424 7.37 -19.00 14.62
N ILE A 425 7.51 -19.68 13.48
CA ILE A 425 8.32 -20.88 13.34
C ILE A 425 9.22 -20.70 12.13
N ARG A 426 10.52 -20.68 12.40
CA ARG A 426 11.52 -20.55 11.35
C ARG A 426 11.75 -21.89 10.66
N GLU A 427 11.48 -21.92 9.36
CA GLU A 427 11.74 -23.06 8.47
C GLU A 427 12.41 -22.54 7.20
N PRO A 428 13.23 -23.33 6.54
CA PRO A 428 13.84 -22.94 5.28
C PRO A 428 12.81 -22.56 4.23
N PHE A 429 13.19 -21.62 3.39
CA PHE A 429 12.45 -21.23 2.21
C PHE A 429 13.02 -22.02 1.02
N PHE A 430 12.55 -23.24 0.83
CA PHE A 430 13.09 -24.16 -0.15
C PHE A 430 14.62 -24.24 -0.15
N SER A 431 15.19 -24.80 0.91
CA SER A 431 16.62 -25.04 0.92
C SER A 431 17.01 -25.92 -0.28
N ARG A 432 18.26 -25.80 -0.73
CA ARG A 432 18.79 -26.71 -1.78
C ARG A 432 18.63 -28.16 -1.41
N ASP A 433 18.64 -28.50 -0.12
CA ASP A 433 18.35 -29.86 0.38
C ASP A 433 16.88 -30.23 0.16
N ASP A 434 15.94 -29.33 0.42
CA ASP A 434 14.54 -29.56 0.15
C ASP A 434 14.28 -29.80 -1.34
N LEU A 435 14.87 -28.95 -2.20
CA LEU A 435 14.76 -29.11 -3.66
C LEU A 435 15.36 -30.43 -4.17
N ARG A 436 16.51 -30.86 -3.61
CA ARG A 436 17.13 -32.14 -3.95
C ARG A 436 16.29 -33.33 -3.52
N ASN A 437 15.72 -33.27 -2.32
CA ASN A 437 14.89 -34.34 -1.75
C ASN A 437 13.43 -34.27 -2.20
N GLY A 438 13.06 -33.28 -3.01
CA GLY A 438 11.71 -33.06 -3.50
C GLY A 438 10.70 -32.92 -2.38
N ARG A 439 10.97 -32.09 -1.38
CA ARG A 439 10.10 -31.80 -0.23
C ARG A 439 9.99 -30.30 0.01
N ASP A 440 9.02 -29.92 0.81
CA ASP A 440 8.80 -28.57 1.33
C ASP A 440 8.73 -28.67 2.86
N SER A 441 9.82 -28.31 3.55
CA SER A 441 9.91 -28.43 5.01
C SER A 441 8.90 -27.52 5.72
N ALA A 442 8.58 -26.34 5.17
CA ALA A 442 7.59 -25.43 5.74
C ALA A 442 6.16 -26.00 5.62
N LEU A 443 5.79 -26.58 4.47
CA LEU A 443 4.52 -27.29 4.33
C LEU A 443 4.45 -28.54 5.21
N ASP A 444 5.53 -29.33 5.29
CA ASP A 444 5.63 -30.46 6.21
C ASP A 444 5.39 -30.03 7.65
N LYS A 445 5.98 -28.89 8.06
CA LYS A 445 5.79 -28.34 9.39
C LYS A 445 4.35 -27.87 9.61
N ALA A 446 3.77 -27.16 8.65
CA ALA A 446 2.37 -26.73 8.69
C ALA A 446 1.43 -27.93 8.89
N LEU A 447 1.63 -29.01 8.14
CA LEU A 447 0.81 -30.20 8.21
C LEU A 447 0.95 -31.00 9.53
N ARG A 448 2.10 -30.88 10.22
CA ARG A 448 2.35 -31.51 11.54
C ARG A 448 1.75 -30.72 12.70
N LEU A 449 1.93 -29.40 12.70
CA LEU A 449 1.56 -28.54 13.83
C LEU A 449 0.08 -28.38 14.07
N SER A 450 -0.69 -28.53 13.03
CA SER A 450 -2.09 -28.18 13.05
C SER A 450 -2.96 -29.13 13.87
N GLY A 451 -2.42 -30.24 14.41
CA GLY A 451 -3.26 -31.23 15.10
C GLY A 451 -4.44 -31.67 14.21
N TRP A 452 -4.26 -31.55 12.89
CA TRP A 452 -5.22 -31.94 11.87
C TRP A 452 -5.23 -33.46 11.69
N THR A 453 -4.89 -34.18 12.77
CA THR A 453 -5.15 -35.61 12.85
C THR A 453 -6.66 -35.78 12.79
N SER A 454 -7.11 -36.55 11.83
CA SER A 454 -8.50 -36.97 11.69
C SER A 454 -9.02 -37.43 13.05
N SER A 455 -9.86 -36.62 13.71
CA SER A 455 -10.87 -37.20 14.60
C SER A 455 -11.81 -37.98 13.66
N ALA A 456 -11.47 -39.22 13.40
CA ALA A 456 -12.44 -40.18 12.93
C ALA A 456 -13.56 -40.15 13.97
N ARG A 457 -14.68 -39.47 13.68
CA ARG A 457 -15.93 -39.78 14.35
C ARG A 457 -16.19 -41.22 14.01
N THR A 458 -15.96 -42.09 14.96
CA THR A 458 -16.47 -43.44 14.95
C THR A 458 -17.99 -43.30 14.78
N PRO A 459 -18.62 -43.92 13.77
CA PRO A 459 -20.08 -43.97 13.73
C PRO A 459 -20.53 -44.69 15.00
N SER A 460 -21.26 -44.00 15.86
CA SER A 460 -21.98 -44.64 16.93
C SER A 460 -22.95 -45.67 16.30
N GLN A 461 -22.76 -46.93 16.68
CA GLN A 461 -23.67 -48.04 16.38
C GLN A 461 -25.07 -47.76 16.92
#